data_7de2310e0038c4d48d58ac1c81e0bafe
#
_entry.id   7de2310e0038c4d48d58ac1c81e0bafe
#
_cell.length_a   1.000
_cell.length_b   1.000
_cell.length_c   1.000
_cell.angle_alpha   90.00
_cell.angle_beta   90.00
_cell.angle_gamma   90.00
#
_symmetry.space_group_name_H-M   'P 1'
#
loop_
_entity.id
_entity.type
_entity.pdbx_description
1 polymer ?
#
loop_
_entity_poly.entity_id
_entity_poly.type
_entity_poly.pdbx_seq_one_letter_code
_entity_poly.pdbx_strand_id
1 'polypeptide(L)'
;VSGFVPPPYPYDRLRELHATAARLEGGAVDLSVGAPCDPPAAAVLEALACSDSAASYPPSIGTVELREAAASWMARRFGVELAPARVAACVGTKELVAGLPHWLRLRSPDRDTVLYPAVSYPSYAMGATLAGCRAVAVPVDERWRLRPDAVDPSDAARALCLWSNSPGNPAGGLDDLGAVAAWGRAHGVPVFSDECYVEFTWRGEPAVPGGPPGRSILESGTDGVVAVHSLSKRSNLAGLRVGFYAGDDELVHYLSELRKHAGLMVPGPAQAAGAAALGDHLEVEAQRERYRSRLERMASLLRRLDLPVELPDGGFYLWVPAPGGDAWPLATWLAEQLGVVGSPGEFYGEAAVGHLRLAMVQPDERLALVEARAAASRAGR
;
A
#
# COMPACT_ATOMS: atom_id res chain seq x y z
N VAL A 1 17.53 24.99 -21.59
CA VAL A 1 17.86 23.84 -20.71
C VAL A 1 16.55 23.09 -20.43
N SER A 2 16.35 21.95 -21.09
CA SER A 2 15.20 21.09 -20.81
C SER A 2 15.48 20.31 -19.51
N GLY A 3 15.07 20.86 -18.37
CA GLY A 3 15.11 20.16 -17.09
C GLY A 3 13.98 19.15 -16.95
N PHE A 4 14.05 18.28 -15.93
CA PHE A 4 12.96 17.39 -15.58
C PHE A 4 11.71 18.19 -15.18
N VAL A 5 10.59 17.90 -15.83
CA VAL A 5 9.29 18.46 -15.49
C VAL A 5 8.48 17.34 -14.82
N PRO A 6 8.09 17.49 -13.55
CA PRO A 6 7.27 16.47 -12.89
C PRO A 6 5.95 16.28 -13.65
N PRO A 7 5.53 15.03 -13.89
CA PRO A 7 4.21 14.79 -14.47
C PRO A 7 3.11 15.27 -13.51
N PRO A 8 1.93 15.66 -14.04
CA PRO A 8 0.79 16.00 -13.20
C PRO A 8 0.46 14.85 -12.25
N TYR A 9 0.10 15.18 -11.01
CA TYR A 9 -0.31 14.16 -10.06
C TYR A 9 -1.64 13.53 -10.52
N PRO A 10 -1.73 12.20 -10.68
CA PRO A 10 -2.89 11.57 -11.32
C PRO A 10 -4.24 11.96 -10.71
N TYR A 11 -4.31 12.11 -9.39
CA TYR A 11 -5.54 12.45 -8.67
C TYR A 11 -6.04 13.90 -8.92
N ASP A 12 -5.18 14.80 -9.41
CA ASP A 12 -5.61 16.16 -9.80
C ASP A 12 -6.59 16.14 -10.98
N ARG A 13 -6.58 15.06 -11.77
CA ARG A 13 -7.51 14.82 -12.88
C ARG A 13 -8.94 14.48 -12.43
N LEU A 14 -9.13 14.15 -11.14
CA LEU A 14 -10.46 13.82 -10.58
C LEU A 14 -11.28 15.07 -10.19
N ARG A 15 -10.75 16.27 -10.39
CA ARG A 15 -11.40 17.53 -9.97
C ARG A 15 -12.82 17.67 -10.51
N GLU A 16 -13.05 17.33 -11.78
CA GLU A 16 -14.38 17.44 -12.42
C GLU A 16 -15.34 16.39 -11.85
N LEU A 17 -14.87 15.16 -11.60
CA LEU A 17 -15.67 14.12 -10.96
C LEU A 17 -16.08 14.53 -9.54
N HIS A 18 -15.16 15.12 -8.76
CA HIS A 18 -15.48 15.68 -7.45
C HIS A 18 -16.54 16.79 -7.53
N ALA A 19 -16.39 17.72 -8.46
CA ALA A 19 -17.36 18.80 -8.65
C ALA A 19 -18.74 18.27 -9.05
N THR A 20 -18.81 17.25 -9.89
CA THR A 20 -20.05 16.58 -10.31
C THR A 20 -20.70 15.84 -9.13
N ALA A 21 -19.95 14.99 -8.44
CA ALA A 21 -20.43 14.24 -7.29
C ALA A 21 -20.93 15.14 -6.16
N ALA A 22 -20.28 16.30 -5.94
CA ALA A 22 -20.64 17.26 -4.91
C ALA A 22 -22.00 17.94 -5.11
N ARG A 23 -22.59 17.88 -6.32
CA ARG A 23 -23.91 18.46 -6.62
C ARG A 23 -25.07 17.64 -6.05
N LEU A 24 -24.85 16.38 -5.76
CA LEU A 24 -25.88 15.53 -5.18
C LEU A 24 -26.09 15.87 -3.69
N GLU A 25 -27.32 15.72 -3.22
CA GLU A 25 -27.66 15.91 -1.80
C GLU A 25 -26.76 15.05 -0.90
N GLY A 26 -26.16 15.62 0.12
CA GLY A 26 -25.17 14.99 1.00
C GLY A 26 -23.73 14.99 0.47
N GLY A 27 -23.49 15.57 -0.73
CA GLY A 27 -22.15 15.81 -1.30
C GLY A 27 -21.43 14.55 -1.82
N ALA A 28 -20.19 14.71 -2.26
CA ALA A 28 -19.38 13.63 -2.84
C ALA A 28 -18.97 12.60 -1.78
N VAL A 29 -18.99 11.31 -2.17
CA VAL A 29 -18.39 10.20 -1.42
C VAL A 29 -17.11 9.81 -2.12
N ASP A 30 -15.97 10.25 -1.56
CA ASP A 30 -14.66 10.04 -2.17
C ASP A 30 -14.11 8.65 -1.82
N LEU A 31 -14.16 7.74 -2.79
CA LEU A 31 -13.59 6.40 -2.74
C LEU A 31 -12.31 6.29 -3.62
N SER A 32 -11.76 7.43 -4.08
CA SER A 32 -10.58 7.45 -4.92
C SER A 32 -9.29 7.25 -4.13
N VAL A 33 -9.20 7.80 -2.93
CA VAL A 33 -7.98 7.76 -2.09
C VAL A 33 -8.12 6.71 -1.00
N GLY A 34 -7.18 5.77 -0.94
CA GLY A 34 -7.12 4.74 0.11
C GLY A 34 -6.56 5.26 1.44
N ALA A 35 -7.09 6.38 1.95
CA ALA A 35 -6.73 6.91 3.25
C ALA A 35 -7.81 6.52 4.27
N PRO A 36 -7.48 5.74 5.33
CA PRO A 36 -8.44 5.42 6.39
C PRO A 36 -9.09 6.65 6.98
N CYS A 37 -10.41 6.60 7.16
CA CYS A 37 -11.22 7.68 7.76
C CYS A 37 -11.73 7.35 9.17
N ASP A 38 -11.59 6.10 9.60
CA ASP A 38 -11.91 5.70 10.97
C ASP A 38 -10.85 6.24 11.94
N PRO A 39 -11.22 6.57 13.19
CA PRO A 39 -10.26 7.10 14.16
C PRO A 39 -9.24 6.05 14.58
N PRO A 40 -8.00 6.46 14.94
CA PRO A 40 -7.05 5.59 15.60
C PRO A 40 -7.55 5.15 17.00
N ALA A 41 -6.95 4.06 17.54
CA ALA A 41 -7.24 3.61 18.91
C ALA A 41 -6.95 4.67 19.96
N ALA A 42 -7.75 4.70 21.03
CA ALA A 42 -7.57 5.62 22.13
C ALA A 42 -6.19 5.46 22.79
N ALA A 43 -5.73 4.23 23.01
CA ALA A 43 -4.42 3.92 23.58
C ALA A 43 -3.25 4.45 22.72
N VAL A 44 -3.41 4.46 21.40
CA VAL A 44 -2.42 4.99 20.45
C VAL A 44 -2.36 6.53 20.54
N LEU A 45 -3.52 7.17 20.66
CA LEU A 45 -3.60 8.63 20.84
C LEU A 45 -3.05 9.07 22.21
N GLU A 46 -3.27 8.27 23.25
CA GLU A 46 -2.66 8.48 24.57
C GLU A 46 -1.14 8.35 24.50
N ALA A 47 -0.60 7.32 23.88
CA ALA A 47 0.84 7.16 23.68
C ALA A 47 1.46 8.32 22.91
N LEU A 48 0.76 8.85 21.90
CA LEU A 48 1.16 10.05 21.16
C LEU A 48 1.24 11.28 22.08
N ALA A 49 0.22 11.49 22.92
CA ALA A 49 0.09 12.66 23.77
C ALA A 49 1.03 12.63 24.98
N CYS A 50 1.31 11.45 25.53
CA CYS A 50 2.18 11.25 26.70
C CYS A 50 3.67 11.13 26.39
N SER A 51 4.07 11.19 25.12
CA SER A 51 5.47 11.10 24.73
C SER A 51 6.26 12.36 25.11
N ASP A 52 7.34 12.19 25.86
CA ASP A 52 8.29 13.24 26.26
C ASP A 52 9.41 13.48 25.22
N SER A 53 9.38 12.74 24.12
CA SER A 53 10.43 12.71 23.11
C SER A 53 10.46 13.92 22.15
N ALA A 54 9.58 14.92 22.35
CA ALA A 54 9.51 16.09 21.47
C ALA A 54 10.73 17.03 21.58
N ALA A 55 11.48 16.98 22.69
CA ALA A 55 12.58 17.90 22.97
C ALA A 55 13.93 17.45 22.39
N SER A 56 14.04 16.23 21.85
CA SER A 56 15.29 15.67 21.34
C SER A 56 15.13 15.10 19.92
N TYR A 57 16.25 15.07 19.18
CA TYR A 57 16.25 14.40 17.88
C TYR A 57 16.03 12.90 18.04
N PRO A 58 15.03 12.31 17.40
CA PRO A 58 14.84 10.86 17.42
C PRO A 58 15.93 10.15 16.61
N PRO A 59 16.29 8.91 16.95
CA PRO A 59 17.23 8.13 16.13
C PRO A 59 16.62 7.85 14.75
N SER A 60 17.41 8.02 13.70
CA SER A 60 16.96 7.82 12.30
C SER A 60 16.52 6.38 12.03
N ILE A 61 17.21 5.41 12.64
CA ILE A 61 16.83 3.98 12.54
C ILE A 61 15.50 3.67 13.25
N GLY A 62 15.04 4.55 14.12
CA GLY A 62 13.88 4.35 14.99
C GLY A 62 14.29 4.07 16.44
N THR A 63 13.38 4.42 17.36
CA THR A 63 13.58 4.15 18.80
C THR A 63 13.64 2.65 19.07
N VAL A 64 14.23 2.26 20.17
CA VAL A 64 14.34 0.85 20.59
C VAL A 64 12.93 0.25 20.73
N GLU A 65 12.03 0.99 21.35
CA GLU A 65 10.64 0.58 21.62
C GLU A 65 9.88 0.29 20.31
N LEU A 66 10.01 1.16 19.30
CA LEU A 66 9.35 0.95 18.00
C LEU A 66 9.92 -0.30 17.30
N ARG A 67 11.24 -0.46 17.30
CA ARG A 67 11.90 -1.59 16.62
C ARG A 67 11.61 -2.92 17.32
N GLU A 68 11.60 -2.96 18.64
CA GLU A 68 11.20 -4.13 19.44
C GLU A 68 9.72 -4.47 19.24
N ALA A 69 8.84 -3.47 19.24
CA ALA A 69 7.42 -3.68 18.97
C ALA A 69 7.19 -4.24 17.56
N ALA A 70 7.93 -3.75 16.55
CA ALA A 70 7.86 -4.26 15.19
C ALA A 70 8.39 -5.70 15.07
N ALA A 71 9.55 -6.00 15.67
CA ALA A 71 10.11 -7.35 15.70
C ALA A 71 9.15 -8.33 16.41
N SER A 72 8.59 -7.94 17.55
CA SER A 72 7.62 -8.74 18.28
C SER A 72 6.33 -8.96 17.49
N TRP A 73 5.87 -7.94 16.75
CA TRP A 73 4.72 -8.08 15.86
C TRP A 73 5.00 -9.06 14.71
N MET A 74 6.21 -8.98 14.08
CA MET A 74 6.62 -9.93 13.04
C MET A 74 6.64 -11.38 13.55
N ALA A 75 7.18 -11.58 14.76
CA ALA A 75 7.20 -12.90 15.38
C ALA A 75 5.79 -13.45 15.64
N ARG A 76 4.90 -12.64 16.24
CA ARG A 76 3.53 -13.05 16.55
C ARG A 76 2.69 -13.27 15.29
N ARG A 77 2.88 -12.42 14.27
CA ARG A 77 2.01 -12.39 13.10
C ARG A 77 2.43 -13.39 12.03
N PHE A 78 3.73 -13.60 11.86
CA PHE A 78 4.30 -14.40 10.76
C PHE A 78 5.25 -15.52 11.23
N GLY A 79 5.53 -15.62 12.53
CA GLY A 79 6.54 -16.56 13.03
C GLY A 79 7.97 -16.17 12.62
N VAL A 80 8.20 -14.91 12.25
CA VAL A 80 9.50 -14.42 11.79
C VAL A 80 10.23 -13.75 12.93
N GLU A 81 11.27 -14.41 13.43
CA GLU A 81 12.13 -13.89 14.49
C GLU A 81 13.20 -12.95 13.91
N LEU A 82 13.18 -11.71 14.32
CA LEU A 82 14.15 -10.69 13.89
C LEU A 82 14.80 -10.01 15.10
N ALA A 83 16.11 -9.83 15.03
CA ALA A 83 16.77 -8.89 15.93
C ALA A 83 16.28 -7.46 15.65
N PRO A 84 16.02 -6.61 16.68
CA PRO A 84 15.61 -5.22 16.49
C PRO A 84 16.55 -4.39 15.60
N ALA A 85 17.84 -4.79 15.51
CA ALA A 85 18.81 -4.17 14.61
C ALA A 85 18.47 -4.35 13.10
N ARG A 86 17.67 -5.36 12.76
CA ARG A 86 17.19 -5.64 11.40
C ARG A 86 15.86 -4.96 11.08
N VAL A 87 15.44 -4.03 11.93
CA VAL A 87 14.21 -3.23 11.75
C VAL A 87 14.60 -1.75 11.77
N ALA A 88 14.08 -0.99 10.81
CA ALA A 88 14.31 0.45 10.74
C ALA A 88 13.04 1.22 10.40
N ALA A 89 12.85 2.37 11.05
CA ALA A 89 11.71 3.26 10.83
C ALA A 89 11.79 4.00 9.49
N CYS A 90 10.64 4.34 8.92
CA CYS A 90 10.54 5.25 7.78
C CYS A 90 9.41 6.28 7.98
N VAL A 91 9.54 7.46 7.33
CA VAL A 91 8.58 8.58 7.44
C VAL A 91 7.35 8.30 6.56
N GLY A 92 6.69 7.18 6.89
CA GLY A 92 5.70 6.51 6.06
C GLY A 92 6.35 5.84 4.84
N THR A 93 5.74 4.74 4.40
CA THR A 93 6.33 3.90 3.34
C THR A 93 6.46 4.59 1.98
N LYS A 94 5.60 5.59 1.69
CA LYS A 94 5.66 6.33 0.42
C LYS A 94 7.01 7.05 0.22
N GLU A 95 7.55 7.63 1.26
CA GLU A 95 8.84 8.30 1.23
C GLU A 95 9.96 7.28 0.94
N LEU A 96 9.94 6.14 1.63
CA LEU A 96 10.89 5.04 1.41
C LEU A 96 10.80 4.52 -0.04
N VAL A 97 9.59 4.23 -0.52
CA VAL A 97 9.34 3.75 -1.89
C VAL A 97 9.89 4.71 -2.93
N ALA A 98 9.61 6.01 -2.77
CA ALA A 98 10.05 7.03 -3.74
C ALA A 98 11.55 7.30 -3.69
N GLY A 99 12.17 7.23 -2.51
CA GLY A 99 13.59 7.50 -2.31
C GLY A 99 14.51 6.31 -2.54
N LEU A 100 14.01 5.09 -2.40
CA LEU A 100 14.80 3.86 -2.44
C LEU A 100 15.68 3.71 -3.69
N PRO A 101 15.18 3.92 -4.93
CA PRO A 101 16.00 3.77 -6.11
C PRO A 101 17.22 4.69 -6.13
N HIS A 102 17.08 5.90 -5.61
CA HIS A 102 18.19 6.84 -5.49
C HIS A 102 19.30 6.29 -4.58
N TRP A 103 18.93 5.76 -3.43
CA TRP A 103 19.87 5.18 -2.46
C TRP A 103 20.54 3.90 -3.00
N LEU A 104 19.79 3.04 -3.65
CA LEU A 104 20.34 1.81 -4.24
C LEU A 104 21.28 2.10 -5.40
N ARG A 105 21.03 3.15 -6.18
CA ARG A 105 21.91 3.56 -7.27
C ARG A 105 23.28 4.06 -6.76
N LEU A 106 23.33 4.68 -5.58
CA LEU A 106 24.60 5.03 -4.94
C LEU A 106 25.41 3.80 -4.54
N ARG A 107 24.73 2.71 -4.12
CA ARG A 107 25.37 1.44 -3.79
C ARG A 107 25.83 0.66 -5.02
N SER A 108 25.07 0.74 -6.10
CA SER A 108 25.29 -0.04 -7.33
C SER A 108 25.20 0.86 -8.56
N PRO A 109 26.22 1.72 -8.81
CA PRO A 109 26.19 2.75 -9.85
C PRO A 109 26.10 2.17 -11.27
N ASP A 110 26.49 0.91 -11.46
CA ASP A 110 26.43 0.21 -12.75
C ASP A 110 25.03 -0.33 -13.09
N ARG A 111 24.10 -0.27 -12.13
CA ARG A 111 22.68 -0.65 -12.30
C ARG A 111 21.80 0.59 -12.36
N ASP A 112 20.73 0.53 -13.15
CA ASP A 112 19.87 1.68 -13.40
C ASP A 112 18.38 1.35 -13.60
N THR A 113 17.97 0.12 -13.33
CA THR A 113 16.62 -0.35 -13.60
C THR A 113 15.89 -0.69 -12.31
N VAL A 114 14.64 -0.24 -12.19
CA VAL A 114 13.72 -0.61 -11.10
C VAL A 114 12.60 -1.45 -11.70
N LEU A 115 12.45 -2.67 -11.21
CA LEU A 115 11.39 -3.60 -11.59
C LEU A 115 10.20 -3.44 -10.63
N TYR A 116 8.98 -3.41 -11.17
CA TYR A 116 7.76 -3.25 -10.35
C TYR A 116 6.55 -3.88 -11.06
N PRO A 117 5.47 -4.29 -10.35
CA PRO A 117 4.30 -4.91 -10.99
C PRO A 117 3.61 -3.95 -11.97
N ALA A 118 3.26 -4.43 -13.17
CA ALA A 118 2.64 -3.64 -14.24
C ALA A 118 1.31 -2.98 -13.84
N VAL A 119 0.63 -3.54 -12.85
CA VAL A 119 -0.56 -2.96 -12.22
C VAL A 119 -0.25 -2.76 -10.75
N SER A 120 0.07 -1.52 -10.37
CA SER A 120 0.59 -1.25 -9.03
C SER A 120 0.49 0.21 -8.61
N TYR A 121 0.91 0.47 -7.39
CA TYR A 121 0.99 1.81 -6.82
C TYR A 121 1.97 2.69 -7.62
N PRO A 122 1.54 3.86 -8.14
CA PRO A 122 2.32 4.66 -9.10
C PRO A 122 3.66 5.18 -8.55
N SER A 123 3.86 5.13 -7.23
CA SER A 123 5.11 5.61 -6.64
C SER A 123 6.32 4.70 -6.92
N TYR A 124 6.13 3.44 -7.32
CA TYR A 124 7.26 2.58 -7.71
C TYR A 124 7.92 3.11 -8.99
N ALA A 125 7.14 3.35 -10.04
CA ALA A 125 7.63 3.94 -11.28
C ALA A 125 8.16 5.36 -11.07
N MET A 126 7.46 6.17 -10.26
CA MET A 126 7.89 7.54 -9.98
C MET A 126 9.21 7.58 -9.22
N GLY A 127 9.44 6.66 -8.26
CA GLY A 127 10.71 6.56 -7.54
C GLY A 127 11.89 6.28 -8.49
N ALA A 128 11.68 5.37 -9.47
CA ALA A 128 12.68 5.13 -10.52
C ALA A 128 12.95 6.41 -11.33
N THR A 129 11.91 7.10 -11.77
CA THR A 129 12.02 8.34 -12.54
C THR A 129 12.77 9.43 -11.77
N LEU A 130 12.45 9.63 -10.49
CA LEU A 130 13.10 10.63 -9.63
C LEU A 130 14.59 10.32 -9.41
N ALA A 131 14.97 9.06 -9.44
CA ALA A 131 16.36 8.60 -9.34
C ALA A 131 17.10 8.63 -10.69
N GLY A 132 16.45 9.03 -11.78
CA GLY A 132 17.00 8.94 -13.12
C GLY A 132 17.26 7.50 -13.58
N CYS A 133 16.44 6.57 -13.09
CA CYS A 133 16.48 5.14 -13.43
C CYS A 133 15.39 4.79 -14.44
N ARG A 134 15.57 3.65 -15.10
CA ARG A 134 14.55 3.03 -15.93
C ARG A 134 13.48 2.39 -15.03
N ALA A 135 12.23 2.71 -15.29
CA ALA A 135 11.09 2.09 -14.65
C ALA A 135 10.58 0.95 -15.58
N VAL A 136 10.69 -0.29 -15.16
CA VAL A 136 10.30 -1.46 -15.96
C VAL A 136 9.16 -2.19 -15.29
N ALA A 137 8.00 -2.15 -15.95
CA ALA A 137 6.79 -2.82 -15.51
C ALA A 137 6.89 -4.33 -15.79
N VAL A 138 6.81 -5.14 -14.74
CA VAL A 138 6.82 -6.59 -14.82
C VAL A 138 5.37 -7.09 -14.94
N PRO A 139 5.06 -7.98 -15.90
CA PRO A 139 3.71 -8.49 -16.08
C PRO A 139 3.10 -9.08 -14.81
N VAL A 140 1.79 -8.97 -14.70
CA VAL A 140 0.98 -9.65 -13.70
C VAL A 140 0.10 -10.71 -14.38
N ASP A 141 -0.32 -11.71 -13.62
CA ASP A 141 -1.24 -12.74 -14.12
C ASP A 141 -2.71 -12.30 -14.05
N GLU A 142 -3.64 -13.19 -14.42
CA GLU A 142 -5.09 -12.95 -14.40
C GLU A 142 -5.66 -12.68 -12.99
N ARG A 143 -4.90 -13.04 -11.95
CA ARG A 143 -5.22 -12.75 -10.55
C ARG A 143 -4.44 -11.56 -10.01
N TRP A 144 -3.85 -10.76 -10.89
CA TRP A 144 -3.07 -9.56 -10.57
C TRP A 144 -1.81 -9.82 -9.73
N ARG A 145 -1.24 -11.03 -9.81
CA ARG A 145 -0.02 -11.44 -9.11
C ARG A 145 1.20 -11.19 -9.98
N LEU A 146 2.27 -10.71 -9.38
CA LEU A 146 3.54 -10.47 -10.04
C LEU A 146 4.10 -11.75 -10.70
N ARG A 147 4.59 -11.62 -11.93
CA ARG A 147 5.23 -12.68 -12.74
C ARG A 147 6.73 -12.42 -12.85
N PRO A 148 7.55 -12.74 -11.83
CA PRO A 148 9.00 -12.49 -11.88
C PRO A 148 9.69 -13.32 -12.98
N ASP A 149 9.11 -14.46 -13.36
CA ASP A 149 9.56 -15.29 -14.47
C ASP A 149 9.43 -14.63 -15.85
N ALA A 150 8.62 -13.56 -15.96
CA ALA A 150 8.45 -12.78 -17.19
C ALA A 150 9.42 -11.58 -17.30
N VAL A 151 10.34 -11.42 -16.37
CA VAL A 151 11.36 -10.36 -16.43
C VAL A 151 12.38 -10.69 -17.52
N ASP A 152 12.64 -9.73 -18.41
CA ASP A 152 13.69 -9.88 -19.42
C ASP A 152 15.06 -10.01 -18.75
N PRO A 153 15.90 -10.99 -19.15
CA PRO A 153 17.23 -11.18 -18.57
C PRO A 153 18.13 -9.95 -18.64
N SER A 154 17.98 -9.11 -19.67
CA SER A 154 18.74 -7.87 -19.79
C SER A 154 18.31 -6.81 -18.79
N ASP A 155 17.04 -6.76 -18.43
CA ASP A 155 16.52 -5.89 -17.38
C ASP A 155 16.87 -6.42 -15.98
N ALA A 156 16.82 -7.73 -15.78
CA ALA A 156 17.27 -8.37 -14.55
C ALA A 156 18.75 -8.08 -14.25
N ALA A 157 19.62 -8.14 -15.25
CA ALA A 157 21.07 -7.85 -15.12
C ALA A 157 21.34 -6.40 -14.68
N ARG A 158 20.45 -5.47 -15.01
CA ARG A 158 20.53 -4.03 -14.68
C ARG A 158 19.71 -3.62 -13.47
N ALA A 159 18.96 -4.55 -12.86
CA ALA A 159 18.01 -4.23 -11.82
C ALA A 159 18.68 -3.82 -10.51
N LEU A 160 18.31 -2.66 -9.99
CA LEU A 160 18.62 -2.18 -8.65
C LEU A 160 17.77 -2.89 -7.60
N CYS A 161 16.50 -3.14 -7.92
CA CYS A 161 15.57 -3.86 -7.08
C CYS A 161 14.36 -4.34 -7.88
N LEU A 162 13.65 -5.29 -7.29
CA LEU A 162 12.28 -5.70 -7.66
C LEU A 162 11.32 -5.31 -6.53
N TRP A 163 10.26 -4.58 -6.85
CA TRP A 163 9.13 -4.36 -5.96
C TRP A 163 8.11 -5.50 -6.11
N SER A 164 7.67 -6.05 -4.99
CA SER A 164 6.45 -6.83 -4.84
C SER A 164 5.46 -6.03 -4.00
N ASN A 165 4.16 -6.23 -4.18
CA ASN A 165 3.14 -5.59 -3.35
C ASN A 165 2.03 -6.59 -3.04
N SER A 166 2.04 -7.17 -1.85
CA SER A 166 1.13 -8.25 -1.47
C SER A 166 0.57 -8.04 -0.05
N PRO A 167 -0.75 -7.86 0.05
CA PRO A 167 -1.78 -7.71 -1.00
C PRO A 167 -1.57 -6.47 -1.88
N GLY A 168 -1.83 -6.63 -3.18
CA GLY A 168 -1.57 -5.61 -4.19
C GLY A 168 -2.56 -4.43 -4.20
N ASN A 169 -2.07 -3.21 -4.33
CA ASN A 169 -2.85 -2.03 -4.66
C ASN A 169 -2.64 -1.72 -6.16
N PRO A 170 -3.70 -1.79 -7.01
CA PRO A 170 -5.12 -1.61 -6.70
C PRO A 170 -5.96 -2.88 -6.57
N ALA A 171 -5.51 -4.02 -7.07
CA ALA A 171 -6.36 -5.15 -7.42
C ALA A 171 -6.54 -6.19 -6.30
N GLY A 172 -5.72 -6.13 -5.25
CA GLY A 172 -5.82 -7.03 -4.10
C GLY A 172 -5.23 -8.43 -4.32
N GLY A 173 -4.45 -8.65 -5.39
CA GLY A 173 -3.78 -9.91 -5.65
C GLY A 173 -2.76 -10.27 -4.58
N LEU A 174 -2.52 -11.56 -4.38
CA LEU A 174 -1.55 -12.09 -3.42
C LEU A 174 -0.39 -12.75 -4.18
N ASP A 175 0.78 -12.12 -4.16
CA ASP A 175 1.98 -12.64 -4.80
C ASP A 175 2.46 -13.95 -4.16
N ASP A 176 3.09 -14.82 -4.95
CA ASP A 176 3.90 -15.92 -4.42
C ASP A 176 5.23 -15.34 -3.90
N LEU A 177 5.23 -14.90 -2.65
CA LEU A 177 6.37 -14.23 -2.02
C LEU A 177 7.60 -15.16 -1.96
N GLY A 178 7.40 -16.49 -1.86
CA GLY A 178 8.49 -17.47 -1.91
C GLY A 178 9.16 -17.49 -3.27
N ALA A 179 8.38 -17.56 -4.34
CA ALA A 179 8.89 -17.52 -5.70
C ALA A 179 9.57 -16.19 -6.04
N VAL A 180 9.00 -15.07 -5.58
CA VAL A 180 9.57 -13.72 -5.75
C VAL A 180 10.93 -13.60 -5.05
N ALA A 181 11.04 -14.07 -3.80
CA ALA A 181 12.30 -14.10 -3.06
C ALA A 181 13.36 -14.98 -3.72
N ALA A 182 12.95 -16.18 -4.18
CA ALA A 182 13.84 -17.10 -4.87
C ALA A 182 14.37 -16.52 -6.20
N TRP A 183 13.51 -15.86 -6.95
CA TRP A 183 13.90 -15.15 -8.18
C TRP A 183 14.95 -14.06 -7.89
N GLY A 184 14.70 -13.23 -6.88
CA GLY A 184 15.63 -12.18 -6.48
C GLY A 184 17.02 -12.72 -6.14
N ARG A 185 17.09 -13.78 -5.34
CA ARG A 185 18.35 -14.47 -4.99
C ARG A 185 19.05 -15.06 -6.20
N ALA A 186 18.32 -15.72 -7.08
CA ALA A 186 18.89 -16.34 -8.28
C ALA A 186 19.52 -15.31 -9.24
N HIS A 187 19.02 -14.06 -9.25
CA HIS A 187 19.51 -13.01 -10.14
C HIS A 187 20.39 -11.95 -9.41
N GLY A 188 20.63 -12.11 -8.10
CA GLY A 188 21.35 -11.11 -7.31
C GLY A 188 20.66 -9.74 -7.30
N VAL A 189 19.32 -9.73 -7.31
CA VAL A 189 18.48 -8.55 -7.31
C VAL A 189 17.76 -8.45 -5.97
N PRO A 190 17.98 -7.39 -5.17
CA PRO A 190 17.25 -7.16 -3.94
C PRO A 190 15.74 -7.06 -4.19
N VAL A 191 14.94 -7.70 -3.34
CA VAL A 191 13.48 -7.63 -3.39
C VAL A 191 12.96 -6.82 -2.23
N PHE A 192 12.11 -5.83 -2.53
CA PHE A 192 11.37 -5.06 -1.55
C PHE A 192 9.89 -5.41 -1.65
N SER A 193 9.36 -6.01 -0.59
CA SER A 193 7.95 -6.43 -0.51
C SER A 193 7.15 -5.38 0.26
N ASP A 194 6.30 -4.63 -0.44
CA ASP A 194 5.36 -3.70 0.20
C ASP A 194 4.15 -4.48 0.73
N GLU A 195 4.16 -4.72 2.05
CA GLU A 195 3.18 -5.50 2.78
C GLU A 195 2.21 -4.61 3.58
N CYS A 196 2.00 -3.37 3.13
CA CYS A 196 1.17 -2.37 3.82
C CYS A 196 -0.28 -2.80 4.07
N TYR A 197 -0.78 -3.79 3.33
CA TYR A 197 -2.15 -4.30 3.44
C TYR A 197 -2.23 -5.70 4.04
N VAL A 198 -1.14 -6.27 4.52
CA VAL A 198 -1.08 -7.68 4.96
C VAL A 198 -2.08 -8.03 6.06
N GLU A 199 -2.42 -7.09 6.94
CA GLU A 199 -3.46 -7.29 7.97
C GLU A 199 -4.88 -7.43 7.37
N PHE A 200 -5.08 -6.96 6.16
CA PHE A 200 -6.35 -7.03 5.43
C PHE A 200 -6.29 -8.08 4.32
N THR A 201 -5.67 -9.22 4.59
CA THR A 201 -5.72 -10.40 3.72
C THR A 201 -6.97 -11.20 4.05
N TRP A 202 -7.77 -11.56 3.02
CA TRP A 202 -9.05 -12.21 3.17
C TRP A 202 -9.03 -13.68 2.82
N ARG A 203 -8.09 -14.10 1.98
CA ARG A 203 -7.90 -15.47 1.50
C ARG A 203 -6.49 -15.97 1.78
N GLY A 204 -6.30 -17.28 1.69
CA GLY A 204 -5.01 -17.94 1.91
C GLY A 204 -4.85 -18.47 3.34
N GLU A 205 -3.74 -19.14 3.55
CA GLU A 205 -3.41 -19.74 4.85
C GLU A 205 -2.73 -18.71 5.77
N PRO A 206 -2.99 -18.79 7.07
CA PRO A 206 -2.26 -17.98 8.03
C PRO A 206 -0.78 -18.41 8.12
N ALA A 207 0.09 -17.48 8.43
CA ALA A 207 1.51 -17.76 8.66
C ALA A 207 1.76 -18.51 9.97
N VAL A 208 0.91 -18.26 10.98
CA VAL A 208 0.95 -18.92 12.29
C VAL A 208 -0.39 -19.57 12.58
N PRO A 209 -0.44 -20.74 13.28
CA PRO A 209 -1.69 -21.40 13.59
C PRO A 209 -2.68 -20.51 14.33
N GLY A 210 -3.93 -20.45 13.83
CA GLY A 210 -5.00 -19.64 14.42
C GLY A 210 -4.89 -18.13 14.14
N GLY A 211 -3.87 -17.68 13.43
CA GLY A 211 -3.73 -16.31 13.01
C GLY A 211 -4.64 -15.95 11.82
N PRO A 212 -4.77 -14.65 11.47
CA PRO A 212 -5.45 -14.25 10.26
C PRO A 212 -4.61 -14.58 9.01
N PRO A 213 -5.25 -14.77 7.83
CA PRO A 213 -4.55 -14.93 6.56
C PRO A 213 -3.54 -13.77 6.31
N GLY A 214 -2.53 -14.05 5.51
CA GLY A 214 -1.49 -13.09 5.13
C GLY A 214 -0.10 -13.62 5.44
N ARG A 215 0.81 -13.37 4.51
CA ARG A 215 2.20 -13.88 4.53
C ARG A 215 3.17 -12.72 4.40
N SER A 216 4.37 -12.90 4.93
CA SER A 216 5.50 -11.98 4.73
C SER A 216 6.58 -12.64 3.86
N ILE A 217 7.26 -11.87 3.03
CA ILE A 217 8.41 -12.35 2.25
C ILE A 217 9.53 -12.88 3.15
N LEU A 218 9.61 -12.39 4.38
CA LEU A 218 10.64 -12.80 5.35
C LEU A 218 10.45 -14.22 5.88
N GLU A 219 9.29 -14.85 5.68
CA GLU A 219 9.12 -16.29 5.95
C GLU A 219 10.02 -17.18 5.07
N SER A 220 10.47 -16.64 3.93
CA SER A 220 11.42 -17.30 3.02
C SER A 220 12.89 -17.02 3.38
N GLY A 221 13.17 -16.44 4.55
CA GLY A 221 14.49 -15.98 4.97
C GLY A 221 14.72 -14.52 4.62
N THR A 222 15.77 -13.93 5.20
CA THR A 222 16.04 -12.48 5.12
C THR A 222 17.02 -12.08 4.02
N ASP A 223 17.83 -13.01 3.50
CA ASP A 223 18.89 -12.69 2.54
C ASP A 223 18.34 -12.11 1.25
N GLY A 224 18.77 -10.92 0.90
CA GLY A 224 18.37 -10.17 -0.30
C GLY A 224 16.93 -9.70 -0.32
N VAL A 225 16.18 -9.77 0.79
CA VAL A 225 14.78 -9.34 0.86
C VAL A 225 14.51 -8.37 2.01
N VAL A 226 13.62 -7.41 1.76
CA VAL A 226 13.17 -6.43 2.76
C VAL A 226 11.65 -6.31 2.70
N ALA A 227 10.97 -6.57 3.80
CA ALA A 227 9.55 -6.29 3.96
C ALA A 227 9.34 -4.83 4.40
N VAL A 228 8.32 -4.19 3.85
CA VAL A 228 7.97 -2.80 4.12
C VAL A 228 6.54 -2.74 4.68
N HIS A 229 6.38 -2.15 5.86
CA HIS A 229 5.12 -2.11 6.60
C HIS A 229 4.72 -0.68 6.98
N SER A 230 3.44 -0.37 6.84
CA SER A 230 2.88 0.95 7.15
C SER A 230 1.85 0.87 8.26
N LEU A 231 1.95 1.76 9.24
CA LEU A 231 0.90 1.93 10.24
C LEU A 231 -0.26 2.82 9.75
N SER A 232 -0.07 3.47 8.59
CA SER A 232 -1.11 4.30 7.97
C SER A 232 -2.41 3.53 7.70
N LYS A 233 -2.30 2.24 7.30
CA LYS A 233 -3.44 1.41 6.91
C LYS A 233 -3.89 0.51 8.05
N ARG A 234 -2.92 -0.18 8.68
CA ARG A 234 -3.15 -1.12 9.76
C ARG A 234 -3.87 -0.48 10.96
N SER A 235 -3.44 0.73 11.36
CA SER A 235 -3.86 1.37 12.61
C SER A 235 -4.43 2.78 12.41
N ASN A 236 -4.89 3.12 11.21
CA ASN A 236 -5.48 4.42 10.86
C ASN A 236 -4.56 5.63 11.15
N LEU A 237 -3.23 5.46 11.06
CA LEU A 237 -2.22 6.47 11.43
C LEU A 237 -1.61 7.18 10.21
N ALA A 238 -2.38 7.38 9.15
CA ALA A 238 -1.86 7.97 7.91
C ALA A 238 -1.20 9.35 8.13
N GLY A 239 -1.74 10.16 9.03
CA GLY A 239 -1.23 11.50 9.38
C GLY A 239 0.07 11.50 10.18
N LEU A 240 0.36 10.45 10.94
CA LEU A 240 1.56 10.39 11.79
C LEU A 240 2.83 10.06 11.01
N ARG A 241 2.72 9.63 9.75
CA ARG A 241 3.86 9.32 8.88
C ARG A 241 4.84 8.33 9.50
N VAL A 242 4.34 7.22 10.01
CA VAL A 242 5.15 6.16 10.62
C VAL A 242 4.94 4.83 9.91
N GLY A 243 6.05 4.18 9.62
CA GLY A 243 6.17 2.84 9.09
C GLY A 243 7.54 2.28 9.39
N PHE A 244 7.81 1.07 8.98
CA PHE A 244 9.12 0.45 9.13
C PHE A 244 9.43 -0.48 7.95
N TYR A 245 10.70 -0.82 7.82
CA TYR A 245 11.20 -1.83 6.91
C TYR A 245 12.12 -2.77 7.68
N ALA A 246 12.13 -4.04 7.29
CA ALA A 246 12.86 -5.09 8.00
C ALA A 246 13.32 -6.19 7.05
N GLY A 247 14.43 -6.86 7.36
CA GLY A 247 14.88 -8.00 6.57
C GLY A 247 16.40 -8.15 6.48
N ASP A 248 16.93 -8.07 5.26
CA ASP A 248 18.37 -8.20 4.99
C ASP A 248 19.20 -7.20 5.81
N ASP A 249 20.17 -7.72 6.55
CA ASP A 249 20.95 -6.96 7.52
C ASP A 249 21.79 -5.85 6.86
N GLU A 250 22.43 -6.15 5.73
CA GLU A 250 23.24 -5.16 5.00
C GLU A 250 22.39 -4.07 4.38
N LEU A 251 21.23 -4.43 3.80
CA LEU A 251 20.32 -3.47 3.19
C LEU A 251 19.69 -2.56 4.24
N VAL A 252 19.21 -3.11 5.36
CA VAL A 252 18.62 -2.33 6.45
C VAL A 252 19.66 -1.39 7.04
N HIS A 253 20.87 -1.88 7.33
CA HIS A 253 21.96 -1.05 7.84
C HIS A 253 22.33 0.07 6.86
N TYR A 254 22.59 -0.27 5.60
CA TYR A 254 22.96 0.68 4.56
C TYR A 254 21.91 1.80 4.40
N LEU A 255 20.64 1.42 4.29
CA LEU A 255 19.56 2.39 4.14
C LEU A 255 19.39 3.27 5.37
N SER A 256 19.52 2.71 6.58
CA SER A 256 19.38 3.48 7.81
C SER A 256 20.50 4.52 7.99
N GLU A 257 21.74 4.20 7.62
CA GLU A 257 22.84 5.15 7.66
C GLU A 257 22.68 6.30 6.65
N LEU A 258 22.30 5.99 5.40
CA LEU A 258 22.02 7.04 4.41
C LEU A 258 20.88 7.97 4.86
N ARG A 259 19.80 7.39 5.37
CA ARG A 259 18.62 8.13 5.83
C ARG A 259 18.94 9.05 6.99
N LYS A 260 19.89 8.67 7.85
CA LYS A 260 20.42 9.50 8.93
C LYS A 260 21.08 10.78 8.39
N HIS A 261 21.89 10.66 7.33
CA HIS A 261 22.49 11.83 6.65
C HIS A 261 21.46 12.68 5.92
N ALA A 262 20.41 12.06 5.39
CA ALA A 262 19.33 12.76 4.68
C ALA A 262 18.30 13.43 5.64
N GLY A 263 18.43 13.26 6.96
CA GLY A 263 17.51 13.84 7.94
C GLY A 263 16.13 13.15 7.97
N LEU A 264 16.04 11.93 7.48
CA LEU A 264 14.78 11.17 7.41
C LEU A 264 14.50 10.46 8.73
N MET A 265 13.96 11.20 9.68
CA MET A 265 13.64 10.73 11.03
C MET A 265 12.13 10.80 11.28
N VAL A 266 11.56 9.73 11.78
CA VAL A 266 10.17 9.74 12.26
C VAL A 266 10.11 10.53 13.57
N PRO A 267 9.20 11.47 13.75
CA PRO A 267 9.07 12.20 15.03
C PRO A 267 8.87 11.26 16.21
N GLY A 268 9.54 11.54 17.32
CA GLY A 268 9.51 10.70 18.53
C GLY A 268 8.11 10.35 19.01
N PRO A 269 7.18 11.32 19.17
CA PRO A 269 5.80 11.03 19.54
C PRO A 269 5.08 10.09 18.55
N ALA A 270 5.34 10.20 17.25
CA ALA A 270 4.78 9.30 16.25
C ALA A 270 5.36 7.88 16.40
N GLN A 271 6.64 7.74 16.80
CA GLN A 271 7.24 6.43 17.07
C GLN A 271 6.62 5.78 18.30
N ALA A 272 6.38 6.53 19.39
CA ALA A 272 5.71 6.03 20.59
C ALA A 272 4.28 5.53 20.26
N ALA A 273 3.50 6.30 19.50
CA ALA A 273 2.20 5.89 19.00
C ALA A 273 2.30 4.64 18.12
N GLY A 274 3.32 4.56 17.27
CA GLY A 274 3.59 3.41 16.42
C GLY A 274 3.89 2.12 17.21
N ALA A 275 4.69 2.22 18.25
CA ALA A 275 4.99 1.10 19.14
C ALA A 275 3.72 0.59 19.85
N ALA A 276 2.90 1.50 20.39
CA ALA A 276 1.61 1.14 21.00
C ALA A 276 0.68 0.46 19.99
N ALA A 277 0.57 0.99 18.77
CA ALA A 277 -0.26 0.43 17.70
C ALA A 277 0.17 -1.00 17.32
N LEU A 278 1.47 -1.29 17.26
CA LEU A 278 1.98 -2.63 16.95
C LEU A 278 1.67 -3.66 18.04
N GLY A 279 1.44 -3.21 19.27
CA GLY A 279 0.99 -4.04 20.39
C GLY A 279 -0.50 -4.33 20.41
N ASP A 280 -1.33 -3.52 19.73
CA ASP A 280 -2.78 -3.66 19.74
C ASP A 280 -3.28 -4.52 18.57
N HIS A 281 -3.80 -5.72 18.87
CA HIS A 281 -4.37 -6.60 17.86
C HIS A 281 -5.89 -6.46 17.79
N LEU A 282 -6.54 -6.14 18.91
CA LEU A 282 -8.01 -6.11 18.99
C LEU A 282 -8.58 -5.02 18.08
N GLU A 283 -7.90 -3.87 18.04
CA GLU A 283 -8.31 -2.82 17.12
C GLU A 283 -8.13 -3.21 15.66
N VAL A 284 -7.03 -3.88 15.32
CA VAL A 284 -6.80 -4.36 13.96
C VAL A 284 -7.87 -5.36 13.53
N GLU A 285 -8.25 -6.29 14.42
CA GLU A 285 -9.34 -7.23 14.16
C GLU A 285 -10.68 -6.52 13.96
N ALA A 286 -11.00 -5.54 14.80
CA ALA A 286 -12.20 -4.73 14.64
C ALA A 286 -12.19 -3.94 13.32
N GLN A 287 -11.03 -3.39 12.93
CA GLN A 287 -10.89 -2.67 11.66
C GLN A 287 -10.98 -3.62 10.45
N ARG A 288 -10.44 -4.84 10.55
CA ARG A 288 -10.61 -5.89 9.53
C ARG A 288 -12.09 -6.16 9.27
N GLU A 289 -12.87 -6.37 10.33
CA GLU A 289 -14.30 -6.66 10.18
C GLU A 289 -15.07 -5.49 9.55
N ARG A 290 -14.73 -4.23 9.90
CA ARG A 290 -15.31 -3.05 9.25
C ARG A 290 -15.02 -3.03 7.74
N TYR A 291 -13.77 -3.24 7.33
CA TYR A 291 -13.41 -3.24 5.91
C TYR A 291 -14.04 -4.41 5.17
N ARG A 292 -14.12 -5.58 5.77
CA ARG A 292 -14.79 -6.74 5.18
C ARG A 292 -16.27 -6.46 4.94
N SER A 293 -16.97 -5.95 5.95
CA SER A 293 -18.37 -5.56 5.83
C SER A 293 -18.59 -4.51 4.73
N ARG A 294 -17.74 -3.48 4.67
CA ARG A 294 -17.82 -2.43 3.66
C ARG A 294 -17.58 -2.96 2.24
N LEU A 295 -16.59 -3.86 2.07
CA LEU A 295 -16.32 -4.53 0.80
C LEU A 295 -17.53 -5.35 0.34
N GLU A 296 -18.10 -6.18 1.22
CA GLU A 296 -19.24 -7.05 0.92
C GLU A 296 -20.50 -6.23 0.57
N ARG A 297 -20.80 -5.19 1.34
CA ARG A 297 -21.92 -4.26 1.12
C ARG A 297 -21.82 -3.58 -0.25
N MET A 298 -20.67 -2.95 -0.51
CA MET A 298 -20.49 -2.21 -1.77
C MET A 298 -20.41 -3.15 -2.97
N ALA A 299 -19.75 -4.30 -2.87
CA ALA A 299 -19.74 -5.30 -3.94
C ALA A 299 -21.15 -5.80 -4.25
N SER A 300 -21.98 -6.07 -3.23
CA SER A 300 -23.39 -6.43 -3.41
C SER A 300 -24.18 -5.31 -4.11
N LEU A 301 -23.95 -4.05 -3.73
CA LEU A 301 -24.58 -2.91 -4.39
C LEU A 301 -24.23 -2.83 -5.88
N LEU A 302 -22.93 -2.89 -6.20
CA LEU A 302 -22.44 -2.78 -7.57
C LEU A 302 -22.97 -3.92 -8.45
N ARG A 303 -23.01 -5.15 -7.94
CA ARG A 303 -23.60 -6.30 -8.66
C ARG A 303 -25.09 -6.09 -8.97
N ARG A 304 -25.84 -5.49 -8.05
CA ARG A 304 -27.26 -5.12 -8.31
C ARG A 304 -27.40 -4.01 -9.38
N LEU A 305 -26.34 -3.28 -9.68
CA LEU A 305 -26.26 -2.27 -10.73
C LEU A 305 -25.63 -2.82 -12.01
N ASP A 306 -25.58 -4.15 -12.16
CA ASP A 306 -25.03 -4.87 -13.31
C ASP A 306 -23.52 -4.59 -13.54
N LEU A 307 -22.80 -4.23 -12.48
CA LEU A 307 -21.35 -4.08 -12.49
C LEU A 307 -20.72 -5.33 -11.90
N PRO A 308 -20.09 -6.20 -12.71
CA PRO A 308 -19.48 -7.42 -12.22
C PRO A 308 -18.22 -7.08 -11.40
N VAL A 309 -18.27 -7.29 -10.10
CA VAL A 309 -17.14 -7.07 -9.21
C VAL A 309 -16.95 -8.26 -8.30
N GLU A 310 -15.69 -8.69 -8.16
CA GLU A 310 -15.30 -9.72 -7.23
C GLU A 310 -14.75 -9.09 -5.94
N LEU A 311 -14.87 -9.83 -4.83
CA LEU A 311 -14.17 -9.46 -3.60
C LEU A 311 -12.67 -9.73 -3.78
N PRO A 312 -11.80 -8.82 -3.35
CA PRO A 312 -10.36 -8.99 -3.49
C PRO A 312 -9.84 -10.15 -2.62
N ASP A 313 -8.68 -10.70 -2.96
CA ASP A 313 -7.99 -11.64 -2.08
C ASP A 313 -7.37 -10.93 -0.86
N GLY A 314 -7.06 -9.63 -0.98
CA GLY A 314 -6.59 -8.77 0.10
C GLY A 314 -6.74 -7.28 -0.17
N GLY A 315 -6.39 -6.44 0.81
CA GLY A 315 -6.60 -4.99 0.77
C GLY A 315 -8.06 -4.59 1.04
N PHE A 316 -8.35 -3.31 0.89
CA PHE A 316 -9.68 -2.73 1.09
C PHE A 316 -10.19 -1.99 -0.16
N TYR A 317 -9.80 -2.48 -1.34
CA TYR A 317 -10.21 -1.92 -2.63
C TYR A 317 -11.14 -2.88 -3.36
N LEU A 318 -12.20 -2.35 -3.96
CA LEU A 318 -12.90 -3.03 -5.03
C LEU A 318 -12.27 -2.61 -6.36
N TRP A 319 -11.92 -3.61 -7.15
CA TRP A 319 -11.35 -3.45 -8.49
C TRP A 319 -12.42 -3.81 -9.52
N VAL A 320 -13.10 -2.78 -10.00
CA VAL A 320 -14.35 -2.91 -10.77
C VAL A 320 -14.04 -2.90 -12.27
N PRO A 321 -14.30 -3.98 -13.01
CA PRO A 321 -14.20 -3.97 -14.46
C PRO A 321 -15.16 -2.94 -15.06
N ALA A 322 -14.67 -2.07 -15.92
CA ALA A 322 -15.45 -1.06 -16.59
C ALA A 322 -16.08 -1.61 -17.87
N PRO A 323 -17.39 -1.45 -18.08
CA PRO A 323 -18.02 -1.77 -19.34
C PRO A 323 -17.34 -1.03 -20.51
N GLY A 324 -17.04 -1.76 -21.58
CA GLY A 324 -16.35 -1.20 -22.75
C GLY A 324 -14.83 -1.03 -22.59
N GLY A 325 -14.24 -1.42 -21.46
CA GLY A 325 -12.77 -1.44 -21.28
C GLY A 325 -12.13 -0.07 -21.02
N ASP A 326 -12.93 0.96 -20.67
CA ASP A 326 -12.47 2.29 -20.26
C ASP A 326 -13.13 2.68 -18.93
N ALA A 327 -12.32 3.03 -17.94
CA ALA A 327 -12.81 3.37 -16.61
C ALA A 327 -13.46 4.76 -16.52
N TRP A 328 -13.15 5.70 -17.39
CA TRP A 328 -13.64 7.07 -17.29
C TRP A 328 -15.16 7.21 -17.44
N PRO A 329 -15.82 6.55 -18.43
CA PRO A 329 -17.26 6.56 -18.49
C PRO A 329 -17.94 6.00 -17.24
N LEU A 330 -17.38 4.92 -16.66
CA LEU A 330 -17.87 4.36 -15.39
C LEU A 330 -17.67 5.34 -14.23
N ALA A 331 -16.50 5.97 -14.13
CA ALA A 331 -16.22 6.95 -13.10
C ALA A 331 -17.17 8.15 -13.17
N THR A 332 -17.45 8.64 -14.38
CA THR A 332 -18.40 9.73 -14.62
C THR A 332 -19.82 9.33 -14.20
N TRP A 333 -20.27 8.15 -14.63
CA TRP A 333 -21.59 7.63 -14.26
C TRP A 333 -21.77 7.49 -12.74
N LEU A 334 -20.76 6.95 -12.03
CA LEU A 334 -20.79 6.83 -10.58
C LEU A 334 -20.85 8.21 -9.89
N ALA A 335 -20.11 9.19 -10.42
CA ALA A 335 -20.13 10.56 -9.89
C ALA A 335 -21.50 11.23 -10.09
N GLU A 336 -22.11 11.08 -11.26
CA GLU A 336 -23.41 11.67 -11.62
C GLU A 336 -24.59 11.01 -10.91
N GLN A 337 -24.60 9.68 -10.82
CA GLN A 337 -25.76 8.93 -10.32
C GLN A 337 -25.67 8.62 -8.82
N LEU A 338 -24.47 8.37 -8.30
CA LEU A 338 -24.28 7.92 -6.94
C LEU A 338 -23.46 8.90 -6.09
N GLY A 339 -22.89 9.94 -6.70
CA GLY A 339 -22.00 10.89 -6.03
C GLY A 339 -20.70 10.24 -5.57
N VAL A 340 -20.26 9.16 -6.22
CA VAL A 340 -19.06 8.41 -5.88
C VAL A 340 -17.91 8.84 -6.77
N VAL A 341 -16.76 9.13 -6.20
CA VAL A 341 -15.51 9.37 -6.92
C VAL A 341 -14.59 8.19 -6.73
N GLY A 342 -14.24 7.50 -7.83
CA GLY A 342 -13.29 6.40 -7.88
C GLY A 342 -12.00 6.79 -8.62
N SER A 343 -10.99 5.93 -8.57
CA SER A 343 -9.72 6.13 -9.29
C SER A 343 -9.70 5.29 -10.57
N PRO A 344 -9.62 5.89 -11.77
CA PRO A 344 -9.42 5.16 -13.01
C PRO A 344 -8.15 4.31 -12.99
N GLY A 345 -8.23 3.13 -13.57
CA GLY A 345 -7.17 2.13 -13.54
C GLY A 345 -5.88 2.57 -14.22
N GLU A 346 -5.95 3.45 -15.21
CA GLU A 346 -4.75 4.01 -15.85
C GLU A 346 -3.78 4.69 -14.88
N PHE A 347 -4.24 5.10 -13.68
CA PHE A 347 -3.37 5.63 -12.63
C PHE A 347 -2.41 4.57 -12.05
N TYR A 348 -2.70 3.30 -12.31
CA TYR A 348 -1.97 2.14 -11.78
C TYR A 348 -1.21 1.34 -12.85
N GLY A 349 -1.24 1.79 -14.10
CA GLY A 349 -0.54 1.20 -15.22
C GLY A 349 -1.41 1.01 -16.46
N GLU A 350 -0.78 0.87 -17.63
CA GLU A 350 -1.47 0.73 -18.91
C GLU A 350 -2.37 -0.52 -18.97
N ALA A 351 -1.93 -1.62 -18.34
CA ALA A 351 -2.69 -2.86 -18.28
C ALA A 351 -3.97 -2.76 -17.43
N ALA A 352 -4.16 -1.66 -16.72
CA ALA A 352 -5.24 -1.45 -15.77
C ALA A 352 -6.36 -0.53 -16.28
N VAL A 353 -6.26 0.02 -17.50
CA VAL A 353 -7.18 1.06 -18.04
C VAL A 353 -8.65 0.66 -18.02
N GLY A 354 -8.95 -0.64 -18.17
CA GLY A 354 -10.29 -1.20 -18.16
C GLY A 354 -10.93 -1.38 -16.77
N HIS A 355 -10.37 -0.82 -15.71
CA HIS A 355 -10.88 -1.01 -14.36
C HIS A 355 -10.97 0.32 -13.59
N LEU A 356 -11.86 0.34 -12.60
CA LEU A 356 -12.00 1.45 -11.65
C LEU A 356 -11.71 0.94 -10.23
N ARG A 357 -10.86 1.63 -9.48
CA ARG A 357 -10.61 1.32 -8.06
C ARG A 357 -11.54 2.13 -7.16
N LEU A 358 -12.19 1.44 -6.22
CA LEU A 358 -12.99 2.03 -5.15
C LEU A 358 -12.41 1.64 -3.79
N ALA A 359 -12.03 2.59 -2.96
CA ALA A 359 -11.45 2.38 -1.64
C ALA A 359 -12.53 2.35 -0.55
N MET A 360 -12.66 1.25 0.17
CA MET A 360 -13.69 1.05 1.21
C MET A 360 -13.28 1.64 2.56
N VAL A 361 -12.78 2.87 2.55
CA VAL A 361 -12.22 3.55 3.74
C VAL A 361 -13.16 4.58 4.36
N GLN A 362 -14.23 4.96 3.64
CA GLN A 362 -15.18 5.96 4.14
C GLN A 362 -16.03 5.41 5.30
N PRO A 363 -16.47 6.26 6.24
CA PRO A 363 -17.38 5.87 7.31
C PRO A 363 -18.68 5.27 6.77
N ASP A 364 -19.34 4.43 7.58
CA ASP A 364 -20.52 3.66 7.17
C ASP A 364 -21.70 4.55 6.77
N GLU A 365 -21.84 5.73 7.38
CA GLU A 365 -22.87 6.73 7.02
C GLU A 365 -22.69 7.26 5.59
N ARG A 366 -21.41 7.41 5.16
CA ARG A 366 -21.10 7.83 3.78
C ARG A 366 -21.42 6.74 2.76
N LEU A 367 -21.16 5.48 3.12
CA LEU A 367 -21.52 4.34 2.26
C LEU A 367 -23.04 4.13 2.22
N ALA A 368 -23.74 4.32 3.35
CA ALA A 368 -25.21 4.26 3.38
C ALA A 368 -25.84 5.33 2.47
N LEU A 369 -25.24 6.51 2.34
CA LEU A 369 -25.69 7.53 1.39
C LEU A 369 -25.61 7.05 -0.05
N VAL A 370 -24.57 6.31 -0.43
CA VAL A 370 -24.44 5.70 -1.77
C VAL A 370 -25.54 4.67 -2.01
N GLU A 371 -25.83 3.83 -1.01
CA GLU A 371 -26.91 2.83 -1.07
C GLU A 371 -28.29 3.48 -1.25
N ALA A 372 -28.56 4.56 -0.52
CA ALA A 372 -29.84 5.31 -0.63
C ALA A 372 -30.00 5.93 -2.03
N ARG A 373 -28.95 6.54 -2.58
CA ARG A 373 -28.97 7.11 -3.95
C ARG A 373 -29.19 6.03 -5.01
N ALA A 374 -28.55 4.87 -4.87
CA ALA A 374 -28.76 3.75 -5.77
C ALA A 374 -30.20 3.22 -5.74
N ALA A 375 -30.82 3.19 -4.56
CA ALA A 375 -32.22 2.79 -4.42
C ALA A 375 -33.18 3.79 -5.09
N ALA A 376 -32.95 5.10 -4.91
CA ALA A 376 -33.74 6.15 -5.53
C ALA A 376 -33.62 6.16 -7.06
N SER A 377 -32.44 5.96 -7.60
CA SER A 377 -32.20 5.88 -9.06
C SER A 377 -32.94 4.71 -9.73
N ARG A 378 -33.21 3.62 -9.00
CA ARG A 378 -33.99 2.47 -9.49
C ARG A 378 -35.50 2.71 -9.41
N ALA A 379 -35.97 3.43 -8.42
CA ALA A 379 -37.39 3.72 -8.24
C ALA A 379 -37.93 4.73 -9.29
N GLY A 380 -37.03 5.47 -9.94
CA GLY A 380 -37.36 6.43 -11.01
C GLY A 380 -37.24 5.89 -12.43
N ARG A 381 -36.93 4.60 -12.59
CA ARG A 381 -36.96 3.86 -13.87
C ARG A 381 -38.17 2.94 -13.92
#